data_70fcc1ca098c4be3dca4e752ff6cf9a4
#
_entry.id   70fcc1ca098c4be3dca4e752ff6cf9a4
#
_cell.length_a   1.000
_cell.length_b   1.000
_cell.length_c   1.000
_cell.angle_alpha   90.00
_cell.angle_beta   90.00
_cell.angle_gamma   90.00
#
_symmetry.space_group_name_H-M   'P 1'
#
loop_
_entity.id
_entity.type
_entity.pdbx_description
1 polymer ?
#
loop_
_entity_poly.entity_id
_entity_poly.type
_entity_poly.pdbx_seq_one_letter_code
_entity_poly.pdbx_strand_id
1 'polypeptide(L)'
;KFKTSYATLGEVIAEREMRIGLYHSSYAVVKRCAKAIEDLNIDGLIWNYLYNCRPLALTSHFLKKWVEENTGVPVLPLETDIYDSRNYGAASLRTRVETFAEILRARKFLLKKSDNP
;
A
#
# COMPACT_ATOMS: atom_id res chain seq x y z
N LYS A 1 -3.95 8.89 19.77
CA LYS A 1 -4.68 8.48 20.99
C LYS A 1 -6.15 8.36 20.66
N PHE A 2 -6.77 7.29 21.08
CA PHE A 2 -8.19 7.06 20.88
C PHE A 2 -9.00 7.86 21.90
N LYS A 3 -10.12 8.45 21.48
CA LYS A 3 -11.07 9.03 22.41
C LYS A 3 -11.68 7.91 23.26
N THR A 4 -11.64 8.04 24.56
CA THR A 4 -12.08 6.99 25.50
C THR A 4 -13.52 7.16 25.97
N SER A 5 -14.13 8.32 25.68
CA SER A 5 -15.54 8.60 25.99
C SER A 5 -16.18 9.41 24.89
N TYR A 6 -17.43 9.12 24.59
CA TYR A 6 -18.23 9.76 23.55
C TYR A 6 -19.54 10.27 24.19
N ALA A 7 -19.99 11.45 23.77
CA ALA A 7 -21.23 12.05 24.28
C ALA A 7 -22.46 11.49 23.58
N THR A 8 -22.32 11.06 22.32
CA THR A 8 -23.43 10.57 21.51
C THR A 8 -23.04 9.35 20.67
N LEU A 9 -24.04 8.55 20.27
CA LEU A 9 -23.87 7.46 19.33
C LEU A 9 -23.33 7.96 17.97
N GLY A 10 -23.73 9.17 17.55
CA GLY A 10 -23.26 9.77 16.33
C GLY A 10 -21.74 10.02 16.34
N GLU A 11 -21.17 10.45 17.47
CA GLU A 11 -19.72 10.59 17.61
C GLU A 11 -18.99 9.25 17.51
N VAL A 12 -19.54 8.19 18.12
CA VAL A 12 -18.97 6.84 18.02
C VAL A 12 -18.92 6.36 16.58
N ILE A 13 -20.03 6.51 15.85
CA ILE A 13 -20.14 6.13 14.45
C ILE A 13 -19.17 6.96 13.60
N ALA A 14 -19.17 8.27 13.76
CA ALA A 14 -18.28 9.15 13.00
C ALA A 14 -16.80 8.81 13.21
N GLU A 15 -16.36 8.57 14.45
CA GLU A 15 -14.98 8.22 14.70
C GLU A 15 -14.63 6.83 14.13
N ARG A 16 -15.56 5.88 14.21
CA ARG A 16 -15.37 4.55 13.60
C ARG A 16 -15.19 4.66 12.09
N GLU A 17 -16.08 5.38 11.42
CA GLU A 17 -16.02 5.57 9.97
C GLU A 17 -14.75 6.30 9.53
N MET A 18 -14.34 7.31 10.27
CA MET A 18 -13.08 8.02 10.02
C MET A 18 -11.84 7.14 10.18
N ARG A 19 -11.93 6.02 10.87
CA ARG A 19 -10.83 5.03 11.01
C ARG A 19 -10.79 4.02 9.87
N ILE A 20 -11.91 3.81 9.20
CA ILE A 20 -11.97 2.95 8.00
C ILE A 20 -11.22 3.67 6.88
N GLY A 21 -10.19 3.04 6.35
CA GLY A 21 -9.26 3.65 5.38
C GLY A 21 -9.89 4.19 4.10
N LEU A 22 -11.15 3.85 3.80
CA LEU A 22 -11.88 4.29 2.61
C LEU A 22 -12.18 5.80 2.61
N TYR A 23 -12.28 6.44 3.79
CA TYR A 23 -12.62 7.86 3.92
C TYR A 23 -11.41 8.77 4.11
N HIS A 24 -10.20 8.21 4.05
CA HIS A 24 -8.99 9.01 4.17
C HIS A 24 -8.55 9.57 2.83
N SER A 25 -7.95 10.75 2.86
CA SER A 25 -7.26 11.28 1.69
C SER A 25 -6.11 10.36 1.27
N SER A 26 -5.78 10.34 -0.02
CA SER A 26 -4.62 9.58 -0.53
C SER A 26 -3.34 9.90 0.25
N TYR A 27 -3.17 11.15 0.69
CA TYR A 27 -2.05 11.57 1.52
C TYR A 27 -1.98 10.85 2.87
N ALA A 28 -3.13 10.66 3.55
CA ALA A 28 -3.18 9.94 4.83
C ALA A 28 -2.85 8.45 4.65
N VAL A 29 -3.28 7.84 3.54
CA VAL A 29 -2.93 6.47 3.18
C VAL A 29 -1.42 6.33 2.96
N VAL A 30 -0.84 7.22 2.16
CA VAL A 30 0.60 7.24 1.87
C VAL A 30 1.42 7.37 3.14
N LYS A 31 1.07 8.30 4.04
CA LYS A 31 1.75 8.46 5.33
C LYS A 31 1.68 7.22 6.22
N ARG A 32 0.53 6.54 6.24
CA ARG A 32 0.41 5.28 7.01
C ARG A 32 1.28 4.17 6.44
N CYS A 33 1.31 4.04 5.12
CA CYS A 33 2.18 3.07 4.47
C CYS A 33 3.66 3.37 4.73
N ALA A 34 4.07 4.63 4.61
CA ALA A 34 5.43 5.06 4.91
C ALA A 34 5.83 4.74 6.36
N LYS A 35 4.94 5.06 7.31
CA LYS A 35 5.19 4.73 8.71
C LYS A 35 5.27 3.21 8.94
N ALA A 36 4.42 2.41 8.32
CA ALA A 36 4.50 0.97 8.42
C ALA A 36 5.80 0.40 7.82
N ILE A 37 6.27 0.97 6.71
CA ILE A 37 7.54 0.61 6.08
C ILE A 37 8.70 0.83 7.08
N GLU A 38 8.70 1.98 7.72
CA GLU A 38 9.72 2.38 8.70
C GLU A 38 9.65 1.53 9.97
N ASP A 39 8.46 1.43 10.60
CA ASP A 39 8.27 0.72 11.88
C ASP A 39 8.53 -0.79 11.76
N LEU A 40 8.27 -1.39 10.61
CA LEU A 40 8.34 -2.84 10.39
C LEU A 40 9.52 -3.28 9.49
N ASN A 41 10.37 -2.34 9.07
CA ASN A 41 11.50 -2.59 8.17
C ASN A 41 11.10 -3.37 6.91
N ILE A 42 10.07 -2.89 6.20
CA ILE A 42 9.50 -3.56 5.03
C ILE A 42 10.42 -3.36 3.81
N ASP A 43 10.78 -4.45 3.14
CA ASP A 43 11.65 -4.45 1.95
C ASP A 43 10.90 -4.04 0.66
N GLY A 44 9.58 -4.21 0.60
CA GLY A 44 8.74 -3.88 -0.54
C GLY A 44 7.26 -3.84 -0.20
N LEU A 45 6.47 -3.08 -0.94
CA LEU A 45 5.04 -2.89 -0.71
C LEU A 45 4.22 -3.38 -1.90
N ILE A 46 3.26 -4.25 -1.67
CA ILE A 46 2.23 -4.60 -2.67
C ILE A 46 0.96 -3.83 -2.31
N TRP A 47 0.53 -2.96 -3.22
CA TRP A 47 -0.72 -2.23 -3.11
C TRP A 47 -1.77 -2.85 -4.00
N ASN A 48 -2.66 -3.65 -3.40
CA ASN A 48 -3.78 -4.24 -4.13
C ASN A 48 -4.99 -3.30 -4.09
N TYR A 49 -5.58 -3.00 -5.26
CA TYR A 49 -6.76 -2.15 -5.38
C TYR A 49 -7.77 -2.72 -6.37
N LEU A 50 -9.02 -2.36 -6.16
CA LEU A 50 -10.13 -2.87 -6.96
C LEU A 50 -10.19 -2.22 -8.35
N TYR A 51 -10.45 -3.03 -9.36
CA TYR A 51 -10.82 -2.58 -10.70
C TYR A 51 -11.97 -1.57 -10.64
N ASN A 52 -11.91 -0.52 -11.44
CA ASN A 52 -12.87 0.59 -11.48
C ASN A 52 -13.04 1.39 -10.18
N CYS A 53 -12.25 1.17 -9.15
CA CYS A 53 -12.26 2.02 -7.97
C CYS A 53 -11.37 3.25 -8.18
N ARG A 54 -11.95 4.33 -8.71
CA ARG A 54 -11.22 5.57 -9.04
C ARG A 54 -10.39 6.14 -7.87
N PRO A 55 -10.92 6.25 -6.63
CA PRO A 55 -10.13 6.75 -5.51
C PRO A 55 -8.92 5.87 -5.20
N LEU A 56 -9.05 4.55 -5.27
CA LEU A 56 -7.95 3.63 -5.00
C LEU A 56 -6.92 3.59 -6.12
N ALA A 57 -7.36 3.71 -7.38
CA ALA A 57 -6.46 3.82 -8.53
C ALA A 57 -5.62 5.10 -8.45
N LEU A 58 -6.24 6.24 -8.13
CA LEU A 58 -5.54 7.50 -7.92
C LEU A 58 -4.57 7.40 -6.75
N THR A 59 -5.00 6.82 -5.63
CA THR A 59 -4.15 6.59 -4.45
C THR A 59 -2.96 5.69 -4.80
N SER A 60 -3.16 4.67 -5.63
CA SER A 60 -2.10 3.77 -6.11
C SER A 60 -0.97 4.53 -6.81
N HIS A 61 -1.30 5.48 -7.68
CA HIS A 61 -0.31 6.29 -8.37
C HIS A 61 0.50 7.16 -7.41
N PHE A 62 -0.17 7.89 -6.52
CA PHE A 62 0.49 8.73 -5.52
C PHE A 62 1.31 7.90 -4.52
N LEU A 63 0.78 6.76 -4.08
CA LEU A 63 1.44 5.88 -3.16
C LEU A 63 2.77 5.37 -3.74
N LYS A 64 2.73 4.82 -4.96
CA LYS A 64 3.93 4.32 -5.62
C LYS A 64 4.98 5.41 -5.73
N LYS A 65 4.62 6.54 -6.34
CA LYS A 65 5.56 7.64 -6.56
C LYS A 65 6.16 8.14 -5.25
N TRP A 66 5.32 8.48 -4.28
CA TRP A 66 5.78 9.07 -3.03
C TRP A 66 6.61 8.12 -2.19
N VAL A 67 6.18 6.85 -2.06
CA VAL A 67 6.92 5.85 -1.26
C VAL A 67 8.27 5.55 -1.87
N GLU A 68 8.35 5.32 -3.18
CA GLU A 68 9.61 5.05 -3.87
C GLU A 68 10.58 6.23 -3.77
N GLU A 69 10.10 7.47 -3.93
CA GLU A 69 10.93 8.67 -3.85
C GLU A 69 11.43 9.00 -2.43
N ASN A 70 10.62 8.73 -1.40
CA ASN A 70 10.94 9.17 -0.02
C ASN A 70 11.50 8.06 0.88
N THR A 71 11.23 6.80 0.56
CA THR A 71 11.72 5.65 1.37
C THR A 71 12.66 4.74 0.60
N GLY A 72 12.74 4.88 -0.71
CA GLY A 72 13.48 3.97 -1.59
C GLY A 72 12.91 2.55 -1.64
N VAL A 73 11.76 2.29 -1.01
CA VAL A 73 11.11 0.98 -0.99
C VAL A 73 10.25 0.81 -2.24
N PRO A 74 10.48 -0.22 -3.07
CA PRO A 74 9.69 -0.42 -4.29
C PRO A 74 8.24 -0.77 -3.97
N VAL A 75 7.33 -0.30 -4.82
CA VAL A 75 5.89 -0.53 -4.70
C VAL A 75 5.36 -1.22 -5.94
N LEU A 76 4.69 -2.36 -5.75
CA LEU A 76 3.95 -3.06 -6.80
C LEU A 76 2.46 -2.76 -6.68
N PRO A 77 1.88 -1.92 -7.53
CA PRO A 77 0.43 -1.78 -7.62
C PRO A 77 -0.16 -2.99 -8.36
N LEU A 78 -1.16 -3.63 -7.76
CA LEU A 78 -1.92 -4.71 -8.36
C LEU A 78 -3.39 -4.31 -8.46
N GLU A 79 -3.91 -4.27 -9.67
CA GLU A 79 -5.33 -4.12 -9.91
C GLU A 79 -5.99 -5.49 -9.94
N THR A 80 -7.06 -5.67 -9.18
CA THR A 80 -7.81 -6.93 -9.10
C THR A 80 -9.30 -6.67 -9.16
N ASP A 81 -10.05 -7.65 -9.66
CA ASP A 81 -11.51 -7.63 -9.68
C ASP A 81 -12.03 -8.72 -8.74
N ILE A 82 -12.85 -8.34 -7.76
CA ILE A 82 -13.48 -9.28 -6.82
C ILE A 82 -14.87 -9.71 -7.26
N TYR A 83 -15.41 -9.08 -8.31
CA TYR A 83 -16.78 -9.31 -8.76
C TYR A 83 -16.86 -10.22 -9.98
N ASP A 84 -15.83 -10.19 -10.83
CA ASP A 84 -15.80 -10.96 -12.08
C ASP A 84 -14.53 -11.82 -12.20
N SER A 85 -14.71 -13.12 -12.02
CA SER A 85 -13.62 -14.11 -12.11
C SER A 85 -12.99 -14.20 -13.50
N ARG A 86 -13.67 -13.72 -14.55
CA ARG A 86 -13.12 -13.69 -15.92
C ARG A 86 -11.97 -12.69 -16.05
N ASN A 87 -11.93 -11.69 -15.19
CA ASN A 87 -10.85 -10.70 -15.13
C ASN A 87 -9.63 -11.20 -14.32
N TYR A 88 -9.71 -12.42 -13.76
CA TYR A 88 -8.60 -13.01 -13.01
C TYR A 88 -7.56 -13.63 -13.93
N GLY A 89 -6.49 -12.91 -14.16
CA GLY A 89 -5.35 -13.38 -14.98
C GLY A 89 -4.22 -13.98 -14.12
N ALA A 90 -4.37 -15.22 -13.67
CA ALA A 90 -3.39 -15.88 -12.79
C ALA A 90 -1.94 -15.82 -13.31
N ALA A 91 -1.74 -16.05 -14.61
CA ALA A 91 -0.41 -16.03 -15.22
C ALA A 91 0.19 -14.60 -15.18
N SER A 92 -0.60 -13.59 -15.52
CA SER A 92 -0.16 -12.19 -15.48
C SER A 92 0.18 -11.73 -14.06
N LEU A 93 -0.66 -12.07 -13.08
CA LEU A 93 -0.40 -11.76 -11.66
C LEU A 93 0.87 -12.44 -11.18
N ARG A 94 1.06 -13.73 -11.50
CA ARG A 94 2.26 -14.47 -11.15
C ARG A 94 3.52 -13.79 -11.70
N THR A 95 3.55 -13.48 -12.99
CA THR A 95 4.70 -12.82 -13.63
C THR A 95 5.02 -11.49 -12.94
N ARG A 96 4.01 -10.67 -12.64
CA ARG A 96 4.22 -9.38 -11.96
C ARG A 96 4.80 -9.55 -10.55
N VAL A 97 4.30 -10.53 -9.78
CA VAL A 97 4.80 -10.81 -8.42
C VAL A 97 6.21 -11.41 -8.46
N GLU A 98 6.48 -12.31 -9.39
CA GLU A 98 7.82 -12.91 -9.58
C GLU A 98 8.84 -11.83 -9.96
N THR A 99 8.52 -10.96 -10.93
CA THR A 99 9.38 -9.83 -11.30
C THR A 99 9.62 -8.90 -10.12
N PHE A 100 8.58 -8.62 -9.33
CA PHE A 100 8.74 -7.79 -8.14
C PHE A 100 9.66 -8.45 -7.09
N ALA A 101 9.54 -9.76 -6.90
CA ALA A 101 10.44 -10.50 -6.00
C ALA A 101 11.91 -10.44 -6.47
N GLU A 102 12.16 -10.46 -7.77
CA GLU A 102 13.51 -10.28 -8.32
C GLU A 102 14.06 -8.87 -8.07
N ILE A 103 13.23 -7.83 -8.23
CA ILE A 103 13.60 -6.45 -7.88
C ILE A 103 14.02 -6.36 -6.41
N LEU A 104 13.25 -6.98 -5.50
CA LEU A 104 13.57 -6.98 -4.06
C LEU A 104 14.90 -7.70 -3.77
N ARG A 105 15.14 -8.84 -4.42
CA ARG A 105 16.40 -9.58 -4.26
C ARG A 105 17.60 -8.77 -4.75
N ALA A 106 17.48 -8.16 -5.93
CA ALA A 106 18.52 -7.31 -6.48
C ALA A 106 18.82 -6.10 -5.57
N ARG A 107 17.79 -5.43 -5.09
CA ARG A 107 17.92 -4.33 -4.15
C ARG A 107 18.65 -4.74 -2.87
N LYS A 108 18.25 -5.86 -2.27
CA LYS A 108 18.87 -6.39 -1.05
C LYS A 108 20.35 -6.74 -1.25
N PHE A 109 20.70 -7.26 -2.42
CA PHE A 109 22.08 -7.53 -2.78
C PHE A 109 22.92 -6.24 -2.88
N LEU A 110 22.38 -5.21 -3.52
CA LEU A 110 23.06 -3.92 -3.66
C LEU A 110 23.28 -3.21 -2.31
N LEU A 111 22.28 -3.23 -1.43
CA LEU A 111 22.37 -2.66 -0.08
C LEU A 111 23.48 -3.36 0.73
N LYS A 112 23.51 -4.70 0.73
CA LYS A 112 24.58 -5.46 1.40
C LYS A 112 25.98 -5.16 0.88
N LYS A 113 26.12 -4.86 -0.41
CA LYS A 113 27.41 -4.50 -1.00
C LYS A 113 27.85 -3.09 -0.62
N SER A 114 26.90 -2.20 -0.35
CA SER A 114 27.18 -0.84 0.12
C SER A 114 27.66 -0.80 1.59
N ASP A 115 27.17 -1.74 2.41
CA ASP A 115 27.48 -1.80 3.84
C ASP A 115 28.78 -2.56 4.13
N ASN A 116 29.42 -3.16 3.12
CA ASN A 116 30.70 -3.87 3.26
C ASN A 116 31.67 -3.39 2.17
N PRO A 117 32.43 -2.29 2.43
CA PRO A 117 33.41 -1.73 1.49
C PRO A 117 34.62 -2.63 1.29
#